data_89f052c7c9d7c2966087d4a53254c843
#
_entry.id   89f052c7c9d7c2966087d4a53254c843
#
_cell.length_a   1.000
_cell.length_b   1.000
_cell.length_c   1.000
_cell.angle_alpha   90.00
_cell.angle_beta   90.00
_cell.angle_gamma   90.00
#
_symmetry.space_group_name_H-M   'P 1'
#
loop_
_entity.id
_entity.type
_entity.pdbx_description
1 polymer ?
#
loop_
_entity_poly.entity_id
_entity_poly.type
_entity_poly.pdbx_seq_one_letter_code
_entity_poly.pdbx_strand_id
1 'polypeptide(L)'
;MKYKVLVAEDELIERMVLCKILKKHLGEFCDIFESKNGREALEVFQKEQPQIAILDIEMPGINGLEVARKIRESGKDCTILFLTGFDKFSYAKQAISIRALEYLLKPYNEQELIYAVEEAMQHASRFVAKETPDAAATEETSNLKEEDGENLRLSLIRESIRTYIESNYREDISMQSAAQAMGYSEAYFCKLFKQCFRVNFSAYLNEYRIEKAKVLMADPRINIKDIGIACGYSDSNYFARVFKRITGQTPSDYRLAAAEKIVKGS
;
A
#
# COMPACT_ATOMS: atom_id res chain seq x y z
N MET A 1 11.06 -24.43 -5.64
CA MET A 1 12.30 -23.83 -5.12
C MET A 1 11.89 -22.87 -4.02
N LYS A 2 12.58 -22.83 -2.85
CA LYS A 2 12.27 -21.87 -1.80
C LYS A 2 13.10 -20.61 -1.96
N TYR A 3 12.54 -19.46 -1.62
CA TYR A 3 13.28 -18.20 -1.56
C TYR A 3 14.13 -18.15 -0.31
N LYS A 4 15.38 -17.74 -0.43
CA LYS A 4 16.24 -17.45 0.72
C LYS A 4 16.02 -16.02 1.17
N VAL A 5 15.63 -15.85 2.42
CA VAL A 5 15.30 -14.55 3.05
C VAL A 5 16.30 -14.29 4.17
N LEU A 6 17.09 -13.25 4.05
CA LEU A 6 17.93 -12.72 5.14
C LEU A 6 17.08 -11.79 6.01
N VAL A 7 17.11 -12.01 7.32
CA VAL A 7 16.52 -11.11 8.33
C VAL A 7 17.64 -10.55 9.19
N ALA A 8 17.84 -9.25 9.21
CA ALA A 8 18.82 -8.55 10.03
C ALA A 8 18.09 -7.60 11.01
N GLU A 9 18.17 -7.92 12.29
CA GLU A 9 17.51 -7.22 13.39
C GLU A 9 18.34 -7.43 14.66
N ASP A 10 18.75 -6.37 15.34
CA ASP A 10 19.64 -6.50 16.52
C ASP A 10 18.85 -6.86 17.79
N GLU A 11 17.60 -6.41 17.92
CA GLU A 11 16.76 -6.74 19.05
C GLU A 11 16.26 -8.19 18.99
N LEU A 12 16.68 -9.00 19.96
CA LEU A 12 16.39 -10.44 19.99
C LEU A 12 14.88 -10.74 19.92
N ILE A 13 14.06 -10.01 20.67
CA ILE A 13 12.62 -10.25 20.73
C ILE A 13 11.98 -9.90 19.40
N GLU A 14 12.31 -8.76 18.81
CA GLU A 14 11.80 -8.32 17.52
C GLU A 14 12.19 -9.30 16.40
N ARG A 15 13.45 -9.72 16.37
CA ARG A 15 13.92 -10.73 15.41
C ARG A 15 13.17 -12.04 15.54
N MET A 16 12.96 -12.54 16.78
CA MET A 16 12.19 -13.76 17.01
C MET A 16 10.73 -13.64 16.55
N VAL A 17 10.07 -12.52 16.83
CA VAL A 17 8.69 -12.26 16.41
C VAL A 17 8.61 -12.19 14.90
N LEU A 18 9.49 -11.42 14.25
CA LEU A 18 9.57 -11.30 12.80
C LEU A 18 9.77 -12.67 12.13
N CYS A 19 10.76 -13.43 12.57
CA CYS A 19 11.01 -14.77 12.01
C CYS A 19 9.87 -15.75 12.27
N LYS A 20 9.18 -15.64 13.41
CA LYS A 20 8.00 -16.46 13.72
C LYS A 20 6.85 -16.17 12.78
N ILE A 21 6.57 -14.88 12.51
CA ILE A 21 5.52 -14.45 11.55
C ILE A 21 5.85 -15.00 10.16
N LEU A 22 7.08 -14.78 9.68
CA LEU A 22 7.51 -15.25 8.37
C LEU A 22 7.43 -16.78 8.24
N LYS A 23 7.89 -17.52 9.25
CA LYS A 23 7.81 -19.00 9.27
C LYS A 23 6.36 -19.51 9.28
N LYS A 24 5.47 -18.85 10.02
CA LYS A 24 4.05 -19.20 10.10
C LYS A 24 3.33 -19.05 8.76
N HIS A 25 3.58 -17.98 8.03
CA HIS A 25 2.84 -17.65 6.81
C HIS A 25 3.56 -18.04 5.52
N LEU A 26 4.89 -17.98 5.51
CA LEU A 26 5.71 -18.16 4.30
C LEU A 26 6.74 -19.30 4.41
N GLY A 27 6.74 -20.09 5.49
CA GLY A 27 7.74 -21.14 5.74
C GLY A 27 7.74 -22.28 4.71
N GLU A 28 6.66 -22.47 3.97
CA GLU A 28 6.61 -23.41 2.85
C GLU A 28 7.34 -22.87 1.62
N PHE A 29 7.44 -21.54 1.49
CA PHE A 29 8.01 -20.84 0.33
C PHE A 29 9.38 -20.22 0.59
N CYS A 30 9.76 -20.04 1.86
CA CYS A 30 10.98 -19.31 2.27
C CYS A 30 11.85 -20.14 3.23
N ASP A 31 13.18 -20.04 3.02
CA ASP A 31 14.20 -20.42 3.99
C ASP A 31 14.77 -19.13 4.61
N ILE A 32 14.62 -18.99 5.93
CA ILE A 32 14.94 -17.75 6.67
C ILE A 32 16.28 -17.88 7.34
N PHE A 33 17.17 -16.92 7.07
CA PHE A 33 18.50 -16.77 7.64
C PHE A 33 18.53 -15.53 8.54
N GLU A 34 18.83 -15.74 9.82
CA GLU A 34 18.80 -14.70 10.84
C GLU A 34 20.19 -14.10 11.05
N SER A 35 20.27 -12.81 11.31
CA SER A 35 21.46 -12.10 11.75
C SER A 35 21.12 -11.03 12.79
N LYS A 36 22.01 -10.83 13.75
CA LYS A 36 21.80 -9.92 14.90
C LYS A 36 22.53 -8.58 14.77
N ASN A 37 23.18 -8.32 13.67
CA ASN A 37 23.87 -7.07 13.35
C ASN A 37 24.25 -7.03 11.88
N GLY A 38 24.68 -5.85 11.40
CA GLY A 38 25.01 -5.66 10.00
C GLY A 38 26.25 -6.43 9.51
N ARG A 39 27.21 -6.74 10.38
CA ARG A 39 28.38 -7.56 10.00
C ARG A 39 27.96 -8.99 9.70
N GLU A 40 27.21 -9.60 10.62
CA GLU A 40 26.68 -10.95 10.44
C GLU A 40 25.74 -11.03 9.23
N ALA A 41 24.93 -9.98 8.99
CA ALA A 41 24.10 -9.89 7.82
C ALA A 41 24.87 -9.96 6.50
N LEU A 42 26.02 -9.29 6.42
CA LEU A 42 26.91 -9.35 5.26
C LEU A 42 27.59 -10.71 5.09
N GLU A 43 27.98 -11.36 6.18
CA GLU A 43 28.55 -12.72 6.17
C GLU A 43 27.52 -13.74 5.67
N VAL A 44 26.28 -13.66 6.19
CA VAL A 44 25.16 -14.49 5.74
C VAL A 44 24.84 -14.20 4.26
N PHE A 45 24.80 -12.93 3.85
CA PHE A 45 24.57 -12.57 2.46
C PHE A 45 25.61 -13.16 1.50
N GLN A 46 26.89 -13.10 1.86
CA GLN A 46 27.96 -13.66 1.04
C GLN A 46 27.87 -15.19 0.91
N LYS A 47 27.54 -15.87 2.01
CA LYS A 47 27.50 -17.33 2.08
C LYS A 47 26.25 -17.90 1.42
N GLU A 48 25.08 -17.38 1.77
CA GLU A 48 23.79 -17.96 1.40
C GLU A 48 23.18 -17.36 0.13
N GLN A 49 23.60 -16.16 -0.27
CA GLN A 49 23.11 -15.41 -1.42
C GLN A 49 21.59 -15.30 -1.44
N PRO A 50 20.97 -14.68 -0.42
CA PRO A 50 19.53 -14.56 -0.34
C PRO A 50 18.98 -13.65 -1.43
N GLN A 51 17.82 -14.01 -1.97
CA GLN A 51 17.09 -13.22 -2.96
C GLN A 51 16.35 -12.04 -2.33
N ILE A 52 16.07 -12.12 -1.02
CA ILE A 52 15.35 -11.10 -0.27
C ILE A 52 16.13 -10.78 1.00
N ALA A 53 16.27 -9.49 1.33
CA ALA A 53 16.87 -9.02 2.57
C ALA A 53 15.91 -8.08 3.29
N ILE A 54 15.53 -8.43 4.50
CA ILE A 54 14.73 -7.62 5.43
C ILE A 54 15.70 -7.07 6.47
N LEU A 55 15.90 -5.75 6.48
CA LEU A 55 16.96 -5.10 7.24
C LEU A 55 16.37 -4.05 8.18
N ASP A 56 16.62 -4.19 9.48
CA ASP A 56 16.45 -3.05 10.37
C ASP A 56 17.49 -1.98 10.05
N ILE A 57 17.07 -0.72 10.05
CA ILE A 57 17.97 0.40 9.75
C ILE A 57 18.88 0.67 10.94
N GLU A 58 18.36 0.69 12.16
CA GLU A 58 19.11 1.14 13.33
C GLU A 58 19.82 0.00 14.07
N MET A 59 20.70 -0.71 13.40
CA MET A 59 21.56 -1.70 14.03
C MET A 59 22.91 -1.08 14.46
N PRO A 60 23.50 -1.52 15.60
CA PRO A 60 24.79 -1.02 16.07
C PRO A 60 25.94 -1.43 15.15
N GLY A 61 26.89 -0.52 14.96
CA GLY A 61 28.06 -0.72 14.10
C GLY A 61 27.73 -0.48 12.63
N ILE A 62 27.49 -1.53 11.84
CA ILE A 62 27.05 -1.44 10.45
C ILE A 62 25.52 -1.42 10.43
N ASN A 63 24.93 -0.30 10.08
CA ASN A 63 23.49 -0.14 10.02
C ASN A 63 22.87 -0.78 8.75
N GLY A 64 21.55 -0.94 8.72
CA GLY A 64 20.85 -1.58 7.60
C GLY A 64 21.03 -0.89 6.25
N LEU A 65 21.17 0.44 6.23
CA LEU A 65 21.43 1.19 4.99
C LEU A 65 22.83 0.91 4.44
N GLU A 66 23.82 0.76 5.31
CA GLU A 66 25.19 0.39 4.92
C GLU A 66 25.26 -1.06 4.43
N VAL A 67 24.54 -1.98 5.08
CA VAL A 67 24.38 -3.37 4.61
C VAL A 67 23.79 -3.36 3.19
N ALA A 68 22.71 -2.66 2.99
CA ALA A 68 22.02 -2.57 1.70
C ALA A 68 22.92 -1.99 0.60
N ARG A 69 23.72 -0.95 0.88
CA ARG A 69 24.70 -0.41 -0.09
C ARG A 69 25.73 -1.46 -0.49
N LYS A 70 26.30 -2.18 0.46
CA LYS A 70 27.29 -3.24 0.20
C LYS A 70 26.67 -4.40 -0.60
N ILE A 71 25.39 -4.73 -0.37
CA ILE A 71 24.65 -5.68 -1.19
C ILE A 71 24.57 -5.17 -2.64
N ARG A 72 24.22 -3.91 -2.85
CA ARG A 72 24.16 -3.31 -4.21
C ARG A 72 25.53 -3.26 -4.89
N GLU A 73 26.59 -2.89 -4.15
CA GLU A 73 27.97 -2.84 -4.64
C GLU A 73 28.49 -4.22 -5.06
N SER A 74 27.96 -5.30 -4.48
CA SER A 74 28.34 -6.67 -4.86
C SER A 74 27.86 -7.06 -6.26
N GLY A 75 26.97 -6.28 -6.88
CA GLY A 75 26.39 -6.57 -8.19
C GLY A 75 25.41 -7.75 -8.22
N LYS A 76 25.08 -8.34 -7.04
CA LYS A 76 24.12 -9.44 -6.94
C LYS A 76 22.70 -8.93 -6.81
N ASP A 77 21.80 -9.60 -7.47
CA ASP A 77 20.37 -9.32 -7.39
C ASP A 77 19.81 -9.75 -6.03
N CYS A 78 19.27 -8.79 -5.30
CA CYS A 78 18.62 -9.00 -4.01
C CYS A 78 17.54 -7.94 -3.81
N THR A 79 16.33 -8.34 -3.49
CA THR A 79 15.24 -7.43 -3.15
C THR A 79 15.38 -7.00 -1.69
N ILE A 80 15.40 -5.70 -1.44
CA ILE A 80 15.65 -5.13 -0.11
C ILE A 80 14.38 -4.51 0.44
N LEU A 81 14.03 -4.88 1.67
CA LEU A 81 13.00 -4.29 2.50
C LEU A 81 13.64 -3.69 3.74
N PHE A 82 13.25 -2.48 4.13
CA PHE A 82 13.68 -1.89 5.38
C PHE A 82 12.59 -1.94 6.44
N LEU A 83 12.97 -2.26 7.67
CA LEU A 83 12.16 -2.06 8.87
C LEU A 83 12.82 -0.98 9.72
N THR A 84 12.03 -0.10 10.34
CA THR A 84 12.59 0.96 11.19
C THR A 84 11.58 1.50 12.19
N GLY A 85 12.03 1.80 13.41
CA GLY A 85 11.25 2.48 14.44
C GLY A 85 11.14 4.00 14.24
N PHE A 86 11.85 4.56 13.27
CA PHE A 86 11.97 6.02 13.13
C PHE A 86 11.48 6.50 11.77
N ASP A 87 10.50 7.37 11.80
CA ASP A 87 10.04 8.12 10.61
C ASP A 87 10.99 9.29 10.32
N LYS A 88 12.25 8.97 9.95
CA LYS A 88 13.23 9.97 9.52
C LYS A 88 13.19 10.10 8.01
N PHE A 89 12.77 11.25 7.52
CA PHE A 89 12.79 11.57 6.08
C PHE A 89 14.13 11.28 5.39
N SER A 90 15.24 11.43 6.12
CA SER A 90 16.58 11.10 5.63
C SER A 90 16.77 9.61 5.32
N TYR A 91 16.15 8.71 6.08
CA TYR A 91 16.21 7.26 5.85
C TYR A 91 15.38 6.84 4.64
N ALA A 92 14.17 7.38 4.52
CA ALA A 92 13.33 7.15 3.35
C ALA A 92 14.03 7.60 2.04
N LYS A 93 14.67 8.78 2.06
CA LYS A 93 15.44 9.27 0.90
C LYS A 93 16.61 8.34 0.54
N GLN A 94 17.33 7.80 1.53
CA GLN A 94 18.42 6.86 1.30
C GLN A 94 17.91 5.50 0.80
N ALA A 95 16.79 4.99 1.34
CA ALA A 95 16.15 3.76 0.87
C ALA A 95 15.79 3.83 -0.61
N ILE A 96 15.25 4.97 -1.06
CA ILE A 96 14.97 5.24 -2.49
C ILE A 96 16.26 5.20 -3.31
N SER A 97 17.35 5.82 -2.84
CA SER A 97 18.63 5.85 -3.57
C SER A 97 19.27 4.46 -3.70
N ILE A 98 19.04 3.57 -2.74
CA ILE A 98 19.48 2.18 -2.71
C ILE A 98 18.57 1.28 -3.58
N ARG A 99 17.45 1.79 -4.07
CA ARG A 99 16.40 1.04 -4.77
C ARG A 99 15.85 -0.10 -3.88
N ALA A 100 15.54 0.23 -2.63
CA ALA A 100 14.76 -0.67 -1.79
C ALA A 100 13.35 -0.81 -2.37
N LEU A 101 12.77 -2.00 -2.27
CA LEU A 101 11.41 -2.26 -2.72
C LEU A 101 10.40 -1.59 -1.79
N GLU A 102 10.61 -1.73 -0.48
CA GLU A 102 9.68 -1.22 0.53
C GLU A 102 10.41 -0.73 1.78
N TYR A 103 9.71 0.13 2.52
CA TYR A 103 10.16 0.74 3.77
C TYR A 103 8.99 0.71 4.76
N LEU A 104 9.06 -0.18 5.75
CA LEU A 104 8.01 -0.40 6.75
C LEU A 104 8.39 0.28 8.07
N LEU A 105 7.44 1.02 8.64
CA LEU A 105 7.58 1.65 9.96
C LEU A 105 7.13 0.69 11.06
N LYS A 106 7.93 0.54 12.11
CA LYS A 106 7.55 -0.12 13.36
C LYS A 106 6.68 0.84 14.21
N PRO A 107 5.61 0.36 14.84
CA PRO A 107 5.07 -0.99 14.76
C PRO A 107 4.30 -1.23 13.46
N TYR A 108 4.63 -2.30 12.75
CA TYR A 108 3.88 -2.80 11.60
C TYR A 108 2.93 -3.92 12.03
N ASN A 109 1.84 -4.11 11.28
CA ASN A 109 1.01 -5.27 11.51
C ASN A 109 1.49 -6.50 10.70
N GLU A 110 1.05 -7.70 11.14
CA GLU A 110 1.45 -8.97 10.55
C GLU A 110 1.14 -9.04 9.05
N GLN A 111 -0.03 -8.53 8.63
CA GLN A 111 -0.45 -8.56 7.22
C GLN A 111 0.39 -7.63 6.34
N GLU A 112 0.72 -6.44 6.83
CA GLU A 112 1.57 -5.48 6.12
C GLU A 112 2.95 -6.08 5.83
N LEU A 113 3.56 -6.73 6.84
CA LEU A 113 4.83 -7.42 6.67
C LEU A 113 4.73 -8.54 5.62
N ILE A 114 3.70 -9.39 5.71
CA ILE A 114 3.53 -10.51 4.78
C ILE A 114 3.35 -10.01 3.35
N TYR A 115 2.53 -8.98 3.12
CA TYR A 115 2.35 -8.40 1.79
C TYR A 115 3.65 -7.84 1.21
N ALA A 116 4.45 -7.13 2.02
CA ALA A 116 5.73 -6.61 1.57
C ALA A 116 6.71 -7.73 1.17
N VAL A 117 6.71 -8.85 1.91
CA VAL A 117 7.57 -10.00 1.60
C VAL A 117 7.07 -10.77 0.38
N GLU A 118 5.75 -10.92 0.20
CA GLU A 118 5.16 -11.52 -1.01
C GLU A 118 5.49 -10.68 -2.26
N GLU A 119 5.41 -9.35 -2.18
CA GLU A 119 5.85 -8.44 -3.25
C GLU A 119 7.35 -8.61 -3.53
N ALA A 120 8.17 -8.77 -2.46
CA ALA A 120 9.59 -9.03 -2.61
C ALA A 120 9.88 -10.38 -3.29
N MET A 121 9.10 -11.42 -3.02
CA MET A 121 9.21 -12.72 -3.69
C MET A 121 8.90 -12.62 -5.19
N GLN A 122 7.85 -11.89 -5.55
CA GLN A 122 7.51 -11.61 -6.95
C GLN A 122 8.62 -10.84 -7.66
N HIS A 123 9.21 -9.85 -6.99
CA HIS A 123 10.35 -9.10 -7.53
C HIS A 123 11.58 -9.99 -7.72
N ALA A 124 11.85 -10.87 -6.76
CA ALA A 124 12.99 -11.78 -6.80
C ALA A 124 12.84 -12.87 -7.89
N SER A 125 11.62 -13.30 -8.23
CA SER A 125 11.39 -14.27 -9.31
C SER A 125 11.86 -13.77 -10.65
N ARG A 126 11.79 -12.47 -10.91
CA ARG A 126 12.27 -11.82 -12.16
C ARG A 126 13.78 -11.93 -12.34
N PHE A 127 14.54 -12.03 -11.25
CA PHE A 127 15.99 -12.18 -11.31
C PHE A 127 16.38 -13.62 -11.61
N VAL A 128 15.67 -14.60 -11.06
CA VAL A 128 15.93 -16.04 -11.26
C VAL A 128 15.66 -16.46 -12.72
N ALA A 129 14.67 -15.85 -13.39
CA ALA A 129 14.34 -16.16 -14.79
C ALA A 129 15.43 -15.71 -15.78
N LYS A 130 16.33 -14.78 -15.42
CA LYS A 130 17.41 -14.30 -16.31
C LYS A 130 18.64 -15.20 -16.36
N GLU A 131 18.79 -16.15 -15.44
CA GLU A 131 19.98 -17.02 -15.34
C GLU A 131 19.88 -18.32 -16.15
N THR A 132 18.75 -18.61 -16.82
CA THR A 132 18.61 -19.80 -17.69
C THR A 132 18.69 -19.43 -19.17
N PRO A 133 19.68 -19.95 -19.94
CA PRO A 133 19.92 -19.58 -21.34
C PRO A 133 18.81 -19.96 -22.35
N ASP A 134 17.79 -20.72 -21.94
CA ASP A 134 16.72 -21.23 -22.79
C ASP A 134 15.38 -20.50 -22.72
N ALA A 135 15.32 -19.33 -22.06
CA ALA A 135 14.06 -18.63 -21.75
C ALA A 135 13.67 -17.52 -22.74
N ALA A 136 14.34 -17.41 -23.92
CA ALA A 136 14.01 -16.38 -24.92
C ALA A 136 12.64 -16.56 -25.60
N ALA A 137 11.94 -17.68 -25.35
CA ALA A 137 10.64 -17.98 -25.95
C ALA A 137 9.44 -17.92 -24.97
N THR A 138 9.68 -17.58 -23.68
CA THR A 138 8.65 -17.64 -22.63
C THR A 138 8.34 -16.28 -21.98
N GLU A 139 9.01 -15.19 -22.40
CA GLU A 139 8.83 -13.87 -21.78
C GLU A 139 7.45 -13.25 -22.01
N GLU A 140 6.77 -13.56 -23.12
CA GLU A 140 5.43 -13.02 -23.39
C GLU A 140 4.32 -13.71 -22.58
N THR A 141 4.51 -14.98 -22.19
CA THR A 141 3.48 -15.74 -21.43
C THR A 141 3.63 -15.64 -19.92
N SER A 142 4.84 -15.37 -19.41
CA SER A 142 5.06 -15.13 -17.96
C SER A 142 4.62 -13.73 -17.55
N ASN A 143 4.88 -12.71 -18.37
CA ASN A 143 4.42 -11.34 -18.12
C ASN A 143 2.88 -11.23 -18.07
N LEU A 144 2.15 -11.99 -18.91
CA LEU A 144 0.69 -11.99 -18.92
C LEU A 144 0.08 -12.64 -17.66
N LYS A 145 0.73 -13.68 -17.09
CA LYS A 145 0.24 -14.33 -15.86
C LYS A 145 0.57 -13.56 -14.58
N GLU A 146 1.68 -12.82 -14.56
CA GLU A 146 2.07 -11.98 -13.43
C GLU A 146 1.28 -10.67 -13.39
N GLU A 147 1.02 -10.04 -14.56
CA GLU A 147 0.10 -8.91 -14.68
C GLU A 147 -1.33 -9.29 -14.28
N ASP A 148 -1.79 -10.49 -14.61
CA ASP A 148 -3.11 -10.99 -14.22
C ASP A 148 -3.21 -11.20 -12.69
N GLY A 149 -2.16 -11.71 -12.04
CA GLY A 149 -2.12 -11.91 -10.58
C GLY A 149 -2.07 -10.59 -9.80
N GLU A 150 -1.25 -9.63 -10.23
CA GLU A 150 -1.16 -8.30 -9.62
C GLU A 150 -2.45 -7.50 -9.88
N ASN A 151 -3.00 -7.57 -11.09
CA ASN A 151 -4.28 -6.95 -11.43
C ASN A 151 -5.44 -7.56 -10.62
N LEU A 152 -5.45 -8.89 -10.41
CA LEU A 152 -6.44 -9.55 -9.57
C LEU A 152 -6.31 -9.11 -8.10
N ARG A 153 -5.08 -9.08 -7.56
CA ARG A 153 -4.82 -8.59 -6.20
C ARG A 153 -5.26 -7.14 -6.02
N LEU A 154 -4.84 -6.23 -6.91
CA LEU A 154 -5.26 -4.82 -6.86
C LEU A 154 -6.77 -4.68 -7.03
N SER A 155 -7.43 -5.54 -7.80
CA SER A 155 -8.89 -5.53 -7.94
C SER A 155 -9.60 -5.93 -6.65
N LEU A 156 -9.10 -6.95 -5.93
CA LEU A 156 -9.64 -7.38 -4.63
C LEU A 156 -9.44 -6.31 -3.56
N ILE A 157 -8.26 -5.71 -3.50
CA ILE A 157 -7.96 -4.61 -2.59
C ILE A 157 -8.84 -3.39 -2.90
N ARG A 158 -8.97 -3.04 -4.18
CA ARG A 158 -9.85 -1.94 -4.62
C ARG A 158 -11.29 -2.17 -4.18
N GLU A 159 -11.78 -3.39 -4.31
CA GLU A 159 -13.14 -3.75 -3.90
C GLU A 159 -13.30 -3.68 -2.37
N SER A 160 -12.32 -4.15 -1.61
CA SER A 160 -12.32 -4.03 -0.14
C SER A 160 -12.33 -2.57 0.31
N ILE A 161 -11.50 -1.70 -0.30
CA ILE A 161 -11.49 -0.27 -0.01
C ILE A 161 -12.83 0.38 -0.39
N ARG A 162 -13.40 0.02 -1.54
CA ARG A 162 -14.70 0.51 -1.98
C ARG A 162 -15.79 0.13 -0.98
N THR A 163 -15.85 -1.13 -0.57
CA THR A 163 -16.82 -1.64 0.42
C THR A 163 -16.68 -0.90 1.76
N TYR A 164 -15.45 -0.64 2.21
CA TYR A 164 -15.21 0.14 3.42
C TYR A 164 -15.76 1.57 3.29
N ILE A 165 -15.48 2.25 2.18
CA ILE A 165 -15.97 3.61 1.94
C ILE A 165 -17.51 3.62 1.81
N GLU A 166 -18.09 2.67 1.12
CA GLU A 166 -19.55 2.52 0.97
C GLU A 166 -20.26 2.34 2.31
N SER A 167 -19.66 1.59 3.21
CA SER A 167 -20.21 1.33 4.54
C SER A 167 -20.06 2.51 5.50
N ASN A 168 -18.98 3.32 5.32
CA ASN A 168 -18.59 4.32 6.32
C ASN A 168 -18.60 5.77 5.81
N TYR A 169 -18.96 6.06 4.56
CA TYR A 169 -18.86 7.42 3.97
C TYR A 169 -19.63 8.50 4.73
N ARG A 170 -20.62 8.12 5.53
CA ARG A 170 -21.43 9.05 6.36
C ARG A 170 -20.70 9.49 7.61
N GLU A 171 -19.70 8.72 8.05
CA GLU A 171 -18.90 8.97 9.23
C GLU A 171 -17.70 9.88 8.89
N ASP A 172 -17.07 10.41 9.92
CA ASP A 172 -15.83 11.19 9.75
C ASP A 172 -14.64 10.26 9.56
N ILE A 173 -14.52 9.72 8.35
CA ILE A 173 -13.41 8.85 7.98
C ILE A 173 -12.27 9.63 7.33
N SER A 174 -11.04 9.24 7.71
CA SER A 174 -9.79 9.78 7.20
C SER A 174 -8.95 8.69 6.52
N MET A 175 -7.86 9.07 5.85
CA MET A 175 -6.85 8.13 5.36
C MET A 175 -6.35 7.24 6.49
N GLN A 176 -6.05 7.82 7.66
CA GLN A 176 -5.55 7.11 8.83
C GLN A 176 -6.58 6.10 9.38
N SER A 177 -7.84 6.51 9.56
CA SER A 177 -8.88 5.59 10.06
C SER A 177 -9.17 4.46 9.08
N ALA A 178 -9.14 4.74 7.77
CA ALA A 178 -9.31 3.72 6.74
C ALA A 178 -8.13 2.74 6.71
N ALA A 179 -6.89 3.23 6.79
CA ALA A 179 -5.70 2.39 6.88
C ALA A 179 -5.77 1.46 8.10
N GLN A 180 -6.10 2.03 9.27
CA GLN A 180 -6.22 1.26 10.52
C GLN A 180 -7.31 0.18 10.43
N ALA A 181 -8.49 0.52 9.88
CA ALA A 181 -9.60 -0.44 9.72
C ALA A 181 -9.26 -1.61 8.79
N MET A 182 -8.38 -1.38 7.82
CA MET A 182 -7.92 -2.39 6.87
C MET A 182 -6.60 -3.06 7.27
N GLY A 183 -6.04 -2.70 8.43
CA GLY A 183 -4.82 -3.31 8.97
C GLY A 183 -3.54 -2.85 8.28
N TYR A 184 -3.51 -1.66 7.67
CA TYR A 184 -2.34 -1.08 7.00
C TYR A 184 -1.77 0.11 7.76
N SER A 185 -0.47 0.39 7.59
CA SER A 185 0.06 1.71 7.95
C SER A 185 -0.51 2.79 7.04
N GLU A 186 -0.60 4.03 7.52
CA GLU A 186 -1.12 5.15 6.73
C GLU A 186 -0.28 5.40 5.47
N ALA A 187 1.05 5.30 5.57
CA ALA A 187 1.96 5.50 4.46
C ALA A 187 1.78 4.46 3.35
N TYR A 188 1.70 3.17 3.73
CA TYR A 188 1.45 2.08 2.78
C TYR A 188 0.06 2.19 2.15
N PHE A 189 -0.97 2.42 2.95
CA PHE A 189 -2.35 2.58 2.46
C PHE A 189 -2.48 3.76 1.49
N CYS A 190 -1.77 4.87 1.74
CA CYS A 190 -1.72 6.02 0.83
C CYS A 190 -1.17 5.64 -0.56
N LYS A 191 -0.06 4.87 -0.59
CA LYS A 191 0.54 4.34 -1.83
C LYS A 191 -0.43 3.41 -2.55
N LEU A 192 -0.98 2.45 -1.81
CA LEU A 192 -1.94 1.45 -2.30
C LEU A 192 -3.22 2.10 -2.84
N PHE A 193 -3.76 3.07 -2.12
CA PHE A 193 -4.94 3.83 -2.55
C PHE A 193 -4.70 4.57 -3.87
N LYS A 194 -3.54 5.23 -4.01
CA LYS A 194 -3.14 5.90 -5.26
C LYS A 194 -2.97 4.92 -6.42
N GLN A 195 -2.43 3.71 -6.17
CA GLN A 195 -2.33 2.67 -7.18
C GLN A 195 -3.72 2.20 -7.64
N CYS A 196 -4.65 1.99 -6.70
CA CYS A 196 -6.00 1.51 -6.99
C CYS A 196 -6.88 2.55 -7.67
N PHE A 197 -6.86 3.80 -7.22
CA PHE A 197 -7.86 4.82 -7.60
C PHE A 197 -7.29 5.99 -8.40
N ARG A 198 -5.96 6.15 -8.50
CA ARG A 198 -5.26 7.24 -9.21
C ARG A 198 -5.53 8.65 -8.68
N VAL A 199 -6.23 8.76 -7.55
CA VAL A 199 -6.56 10.01 -6.86
C VAL A 199 -6.24 9.86 -5.37
N ASN A 200 -6.22 10.96 -4.60
CA ASN A 200 -6.07 10.86 -3.15
C ASN A 200 -7.41 10.49 -2.47
N PHE A 201 -7.32 9.93 -1.26
CA PHE A 201 -8.46 9.45 -0.48
C PHE A 201 -9.55 10.51 -0.27
N SER A 202 -9.14 11.73 0.13
CA SER A 202 -10.10 12.81 0.39
C SER A 202 -10.84 13.27 -0.87
N ALA A 203 -10.17 13.29 -2.03
CA ALA A 203 -10.80 13.60 -3.30
C ALA A 203 -11.83 12.52 -3.67
N TYR A 204 -11.43 11.24 -3.61
CA TYR A 204 -12.32 10.11 -3.88
C TYR A 204 -13.54 10.08 -2.95
N LEU A 205 -13.31 10.25 -1.63
CA LEU A 205 -14.40 10.28 -0.65
C LEU A 205 -15.39 11.43 -0.92
N ASN A 206 -14.87 12.62 -1.25
CA ASN A 206 -15.72 13.75 -1.58
C ASN A 206 -16.53 13.51 -2.86
N GLU A 207 -15.91 12.97 -3.92
CA GLU A 207 -16.64 12.60 -5.15
C GLU A 207 -17.72 11.58 -4.86
N TYR A 208 -17.42 10.54 -4.09
CA TYR A 208 -18.40 9.52 -3.68
C TYR A 208 -19.58 10.11 -2.91
N ARG A 209 -19.30 10.97 -1.91
CA ARG A 209 -20.33 11.66 -1.12
C ARG A 209 -21.21 12.56 -1.99
N ILE A 210 -20.62 13.27 -2.95
CA ILE A 210 -21.38 14.13 -3.87
C ILE A 210 -22.25 13.31 -4.81
N GLU A 211 -21.81 12.17 -5.31
CA GLU A 211 -22.68 11.29 -6.10
C GLU A 211 -23.88 10.79 -5.28
N LYS A 212 -23.69 10.42 -4.00
CA LYS A 212 -24.80 10.08 -3.10
C LYS A 212 -25.74 11.28 -2.86
N ALA A 213 -25.19 12.48 -2.72
CA ALA A 213 -25.99 13.71 -2.56
C ALA A 213 -26.86 13.99 -3.80
N LYS A 214 -26.33 13.80 -5.02
CA LYS A 214 -27.10 13.95 -6.25
C LYS A 214 -28.33 13.02 -6.29
N VAL A 215 -28.17 11.79 -5.82
CA VAL A 215 -29.31 10.85 -5.73
C VAL A 215 -30.36 11.34 -4.76
N LEU A 216 -29.99 11.84 -3.58
CA LEU A 216 -30.92 12.37 -2.58
C LEU A 216 -31.57 13.68 -3.04
N MET A 217 -30.92 14.45 -3.89
CA MET A 217 -31.48 15.69 -4.46
C MET A 217 -32.68 15.47 -5.42
N ALA A 218 -32.87 14.25 -5.89
CA ALA A 218 -34.03 13.90 -6.69
C ALA A 218 -35.36 14.01 -5.91
N ASP A 219 -35.33 13.88 -4.58
CA ASP A 219 -36.48 14.09 -3.71
C ASP A 219 -36.56 15.58 -3.27
N PRO A 220 -37.49 16.36 -3.76
CA PRO A 220 -37.65 17.79 -3.43
C PRO A 220 -37.99 18.03 -1.96
N ARG A 221 -38.52 17.03 -1.25
CA ARG A 221 -38.92 17.12 0.15
C ARG A 221 -37.77 17.19 1.11
N ILE A 222 -36.56 16.66 0.73
CA ILE A 222 -35.38 16.64 1.59
C ILE A 222 -34.68 17.99 1.51
N ASN A 223 -34.44 18.64 2.64
CA ASN A 223 -33.68 19.89 2.69
C ASN A 223 -32.25 19.68 2.24
N ILE A 224 -31.66 20.65 1.52
CA ILE A 224 -30.25 20.58 1.06
C ILE A 224 -29.27 20.44 2.23
N LYS A 225 -29.54 21.09 3.36
CA LYS A 225 -28.72 20.96 4.57
C LYS A 225 -28.75 19.53 5.09
N ASP A 226 -29.93 18.90 5.13
CA ASP A 226 -30.10 17.53 5.61
C ASP A 226 -29.44 16.51 4.66
N ILE A 227 -29.44 16.78 3.34
CA ILE A 227 -28.67 15.99 2.37
C ILE A 227 -27.17 16.05 2.67
N GLY A 228 -26.63 17.24 2.95
CA GLY A 228 -25.22 17.38 3.33
C GLY A 228 -24.89 16.52 4.54
N ILE A 229 -25.70 16.60 5.60
CA ILE A 229 -25.52 15.78 6.81
C ILE A 229 -25.63 14.29 6.51
N ALA A 230 -26.63 13.85 5.76
CA ALA A 230 -26.83 12.46 5.37
C ALA A 230 -25.69 11.89 4.52
N CYS A 231 -24.91 12.76 3.87
CA CYS A 231 -23.72 12.40 3.09
C CYS A 231 -22.39 12.56 3.86
N GLY A 232 -22.42 12.81 5.18
CA GLY A 232 -21.23 12.89 6.02
C GLY A 232 -20.56 14.25 6.05
N TYR A 233 -21.29 15.34 5.78
CA TYR A 233 -20.80 16.71 5.93
C TYR A 233 -21.40 17.36 7.18
N SER A 234 -20.60 17.62 8.20
CA SER A 234 -21.04 18.33 9.41
C SER A 234 -21.29 19.81 9.19
N ASP A 235 -20.62 20.42 8.20
CA ASP A 235 -20.74 21.85 7.86
C ASP A 235 -21.40 22.01 6.46
N SER A 236 -22.56 22.67 6.44
CA SER A 236 -23.34 22.89 5.21
C SER A 236 -22.66 23.85 4.22
N ASN A 237 -21.83 24.79 4.69
CA ASN A 237 -21.08 25.69 3.83
C ASN A 237 -19.92 24.96 3.17
N TYR A 238 -19.28 24.05 3.91
CA TYR A 238 -18.24 23.18 3.36
C TYR A 238 -18.84 22.25 2.29
N PHE A 239 -19.98 21.62 2.59
CA PHE A 239 -20.74 20.82 1.61
C PHE A 239 -21.02 21.59 0.32
N ALA A 240 -21.58 22.80 0.41
CA ALA A 240 -21.91 23.62 -0.75
C ALA A 240 -20.67 23.96 -1.61
N ARG A 241 -19.52 24.25 -0.96
CA ARG A 241 -18.26 24.53 -1.65
C ARG A 241 -17.72 23.29 -2.38
N VAL A 242 -17.73 22.12 -1.70
CA VAL A 242 -17.27 20.86 -2.30
C VAL A 242 -18.19 20.47 -3.47
N PHE A 243 -19.51 20.58 -3.29
CA PHE A 243 -20.48 20.28 -4.31
C PHE A 243 -20.28 21.15 -5.56
N LYS A 244 -20.15 22.48 -5.38
CA LYS A 244 -19.88 23.41 -6.50
C LYS A 244 -18.55 23.11 -7.18
N ARG A 245 -17.50 22.77 -6.44
CA ARG A 245 -16.18 22.43 -6.99
C ARG A 245 -16.25 21.19 -7.89
N ILE A 246 -17.02 20.16 -7.49
CA ILE A 246 -17.11 18.90 -8.22
C ILE A 246 -18.09 18.96 -9.37
N THR A 247 -19.25 19.64 -9.19
CA THR A 247 -20.33 19.65 -10.18
C THR A 247 -20.38 20.91 -11.05
N GLY A 248 -19.63 21.95 -10.69
CA GLY A 248 -19.68 23.27 -11.32
C GLY A 248 -20.86 24.15 -10.88
N GLN A 249 -21.84 23.62 -10.14
CA GLN A 249 -23.07 24.30 -9.73
C GLN A 249 -23.26 24.26 -8.22
N THR A 250 -24.00 25.24 -7.67
CA THR A 250 -24.40 25.13 -6.26
C THR A 250 -25.45 24.01 -6.10
N PRO A 251 -25.58 23.43 -4.87
CA PRO A 251 -26.61 22.43 -4.60
C PRO A 251 -28.04 22.88 -5.00
N SER A 252 -28.36 24.16 -4.77
CA SER A 252 -29.67 24.73 -5.11
C SER A 252 -29.88 24.82 -6.63
N ASP A 253 -28.89 25.33 -7.37
CA ASP A 253 -28.93 25.44 -8.82
C ASP A 253 -29.05 24.07 -9.49
N TYR A 254 -28.29 23.09 -8.98
CA TYR A 254 -28.30 21.71 -9.46
C TYR A 254 -29.68 21.07 -9.29
N ARG A 255 -30.32 21.25 -8.12
CA ARG A 255 -31.69 20.76 -7.88
C ARG A 255 -32.69 21.39 -8.79
N LEU A 256 -32.64 22.72 -9.00
CA LEU A 256 -33.53 23.44 -9.89
C LEU A 256 -33.40 22.94 -11.33
N ALA A 257 -32.17 22.82 -11.82
CA ALA A 257 -31.89 22.31 -13.17
C ALA A 257 -32.36 20.85 -13.36
N ALA A 258 -32.25 20.00 -12.33
CA ALA A 258 -32.76 18.64 -12.37
C ALA A 258 -34.30 18.59 -12.44
N ALA A 259 -35.01 19.44 -11.68
CA ALA A 259 -36.47 19.54 -11.73
C ALA A 259 -36.99 20.02 -13.09
N GLU A 260 -36.32 21.00 -13.71
CA GLU A 260 -36.70 21.49 -15.04
C GLU A 260 -36.57 20.44 -16.15
N LYS A 261 -35.54 19.55 -16.02
CA LYS A 261 -35.35 18.44 -16.98
C LYS A 261 -36.48 17.42 -16.92
N ILE A 262 -37.00 17.14 -15.74
CA ILE A 262 -38.12 16.21 -15.54
C ILE A 262 -39.38 16.77 -16.15
N VAL A 263 -39.63 18.08 -15.99
CA VAL A 263 -40.86 18.75 -16.55
C VAL A 263 -40.81 18.88 -18.08
N LYS A 264 -39.59 19.01 -18.67
CA LYS A 264 -39.42 19.13 -20.14
C LYS A 264 -39.36 17.79 -20.88
N GLY A 265 -39.18 16.68 -20.15
CA GLY A 265 -39.06 15.33 -20.70
C GLY A 265 -40.34 14.49 -20.56
N SER A 266 -41.42 15.07 -20.03
CA SER A 266 -42.79 14.56 -20.04
C SER A 266 -43.60 15.31 -21.07
#